data_c7be573af2db19033aff2c89cad80e5c
#
_entry.id   c7be573af2db19033aff2c89cad80e5c
#
_cell.length_a   1.000
_cell.length_b   1.000
_cell.length_c   1.000
_cell.angle_alpha   90.00
_cell.angle_beta   90.00
_cell.angle_gamma   90.00
#
_symmetry.space_group_name_H-M   'P 1'
#
loop_
_entity.id
_entity.type
_entity.pdbx_description
1 polymer ?
#
loop_
_entity_poly.entity_id
_entity_poly.type
_entity_poly.pdbx_seq_one_letter_code
_entity_poly.pdbx_strand_id
1 'polypeptide(L)'
;MTTKDCILTRRSIRKFKATPVDHTLLENVIELASYSPSWKHTQIVRYIAVEGDLKDKIARDCFSAYARNGEIIAAAPMLIAVTVIKNRCGFERDGSYSTWRGDSWQMFDAGVASQTFALACHENGLGSVIMGIFDQEPASKYLEIPEDRELVALIPIGYPDEEPVAPRRKPVSDLVSYKA
;
A
#
# COMPACT_ATOMS: atom_id res chain seq x y z
N MET A 1 12.33 16.86 5.03
CA MET A 1 12.33 16.82 3.53
C MET A 1 11.21 17.71 3.02
N THR A 2 11.33 18.40 1.85
CA THR A 2 10.16 19.10 1.28
C THR A 2 9.22 18.12 0.60
N THR A 3 7.93 18.47 0.45
CA THR A 3 6.98 17.63 -0.30
C THR A 3 7.47 17.33 -1.72
N LYS A 4 8.06 18.33 -2.38
CA LYS A 4 8.64 18.16 -3.72
C LYS A 4 9.76 17.12 -3.71
N ASP A 5 10.68 17.22 -2.77
CA ASP A 5 11.80 16.27 -2.66
C ASP A 5 11.28 14.86 -2.39
N CYS A 6 10.35 14.72 -1.45
CA CYS A 6 9.74 13.44 -1.11
C CYS A 6 9.12 12.76 -2.35
N ILE A 7 8.33 13.49 -3.14
CA ILE A 7 7.72 12.97 -4.37
C ILE A 7 8.80 12.58 -5.41
N LEU A 8 9.83 13.42 -5.58
CA LEU A 8 10.85 13.21 -6.61
C LEU A 8 11.83 12.10 -6.26
N THR A 9 12.10 11.86 -4.97
CA THR A 9 13.15 10.93 -4.52
C THR A 9 12.61 9.59 -4.04
N ARG A 10 11.31 9.47 -3.66
CA ARG A 10 10.72 8.19 -3.29
C ARG A 10 10.86 7.16 -4.41
N ARG A 11 11.32 5.95 -4.04
CA ARG A 11 11.45 4.79 -4.94
C ARG A 11 10.76 3.57 -4.35
N SER A 12 10.41 2.62 -5.20
CA SER A 12 10.03 1.27 -4.77
C SER A 12 11.30 0.52 -4.35
N ILE A 13 11.39 0.22 -3.06
CA ILE A 13 12.53 -0.46 -2.44
C ILE A 13 12.21 -1.95 -2.33
N ARG A 14 13.15 -2.80 -2.75
CA ARG A 14 13.01 -4.26 -2.80
C ARG A 14 14.14 -4.99 -2.08
N LYS A 15 15.09 -4.24 -1.51
CA LYS A 15 16.12 -4.76 -0.61
C LYS A 15 16.09 -3.95 0.67
N PHE A 16 16.10 -4.65 1.77
CA PHE A 16 15.94 -4.06 3.10
C PHE A 16 17.05 -4.53 4.03
N LYS A 17 17.46 -3.67 4.95
CA LYS A 17 18.30 -4.06 6.09
C LYS A 17 17.46 -4.93 7.03
N ALA A 18 18.13 -5.84 7.73
CA ALA A 18 17.48 -6.70 8.73
C ALA A 18 17.02 -5.95 10.01
N THR A 19 17.27 -4.65 10.09
CA THR A 19 16.89 -3.81 11.24
C THR A 19 15.37 -3.78 11.40
N PRO A 20 14.82 -4.16 12.56
CA PRO A 20 13.39 -4.10 12.82
C PRO A 20 12.85 -2.67 12.64
N VAL A 21 11.59 -2.55 12.23
CA VAL A 21 10.87 -1.28 12.20
C VAL A 21 10.22 -1.07 13.56
N ASP A 22 10.49 0.06 14.18
CA ASP A 22 9.87 0.43 15.45
C ASP A 22 8.37 0.68 15.27
N HIS A 23 7.53 0.14 16.17
CA HIS A 23 6.07 0.28 16.08
C HIS A 23 5.62 1.74 16.25
N THR A 24 6.31 2.54 17.08
CA THR A 24 6.01 3.97 17.21
C THR A 24 6.28 4.71 15.91
N LEU A 25 7.36 4.33 15.20
CA LEU A 25 7.65 4.89 13.87
C LEU A 25 6.56 4.51 12.86
N LEU A 26 6.09 3.26 12.88
CA LEU A 26 4.98 2.83 12.04
C LEU A 26 3.69 3.58 12.36
N GLU A 27 3.37 3.77 13.64
CA GLU A 27 2.18 4.53 14.06
C GLU A 27 2.22 5.97 13.54
N ASN A 28 3.36 6.65 13.59
CA ASN A 28 3.55 7.97 12.99
C ASN A 28 3.33 7.96 11.47
N VAL A 29 3.83 6.94 10.77
CA VAL A 29 3.61 6.77 9.33
C VAL A 29 2.12 6.58 9.01
N ILE A 30 1.42 5.77 9.79
CA ILE A 30 -0.03 5.53 9.63
C ILE A 30 -0.82 6.79 9.96
N GLU A 31 -0.45 7.55 10.99
CA GLU A 31 -1.06 8.83 11.31
C GLU A 31 -0.99 9.78 10.11
N LEU A 32 0.19 9.96 9.52
CA LEU A 32 0.34 10.77 8.31
C LEU A 32 -0.49 10.23 7.14
N ALA A 33 -0.52 8.91 6.94
CA ALA A 33 -1.31 8.28 5.90
C ALA A 33 -2.83 8.46 6.10
N SER A 34 -3.30 8.62 7.34
CA SER A 34 -4.70 8.85 7.66
C SER A 34 -5.26 10.18 7.13
N TYR A 35 -4.38 11.15 6.85
CA TYR A 35 -4.75 12.42 6.21
C TYR A 35 -5.00 12.31 4.70
N SER A 36 -4.91 11.11 4.12
CA SER A 36 -5.33 10.88 2.73
C SER A 36 -6.79 11.27 2.53
N PRO A 37 -7.15 12.01 1.47
CA PRO A 37 -8.55 12.22 1.15
C PRO A 37 -9.23 10.89 0.82
N SER A 38 -10.50 10.76 1.16
CA SER A 38 -11.32 9.59 0.81
C SER A 38 -12.71 10.02 0.35
N TRP A 39 -13.35 9.17 -0.44
CA TRP A 39 -14.71 9.37 -0.91
C TRP A 39 -15.67 9.74 0.25
N LYS A 40 -16.34 10.90 0.14
CA LYS A 40 -17.27 11.41 1.19
C LYS A 40 -16.72 11.25 2.63
N HIS A 41 -15.38 11.27 2.77
CA HIS A 41 -14.67 11.07 4.04
C HIS A 41 -15.00 9.74 4.73
N THR A 42 -15.16 8.68 3.94
CA THR A 42 -15.52 7.34 4.45
C THR A 42 -14.40 6.61 5.18
N GLN A 43 -13.15 7.01 4.92
CA GLN A 43 -11.95 6.48 5.60
C GLN A 43 -11.94 4.94 5.69
N ILE A 44 -12.15 4.28 4.54
CA ILE A 44 -12.33 2.81 4.49
C ILE A 44 -11.04 2.00 4.65
N VAL A 45 -9.88 2.63 4.48
CA VAL A 45 -8.59 1.91 4.49
C VAL A 45 -8.19 1.49 5.90
N ARG A 46 -7.67 0.27 6.03
CA ARG A 46 -7.10 -0.29 7.26
C ARG A 46 -5.77 -0.95 6.94
N TYR A 47 -4.85 -0.88 7.89
CA TYR A 47 -3.52 -1.48 7.80
C TYR A 47 -3.38 -2.60 8.82
N ILE A 48 -2.76 -3.72 8.42
CA ILE A 48 -2.37 -4.82 9.29
C ILE A 48 -0.86 -4.95 9.19
N ALA A 49 -0.15 -4.73 10.28
CA ALA A 49 1.29 -4.96 10.37
C ALA A 49 1.56 -6.43 10.68
N VAL A 50 2.46 -7.04 9.94
CA VAL A 50 2.79 -8.46 10.02
C VAL A 50 4.30 -8.63 10.11
N GLU A 51 4.75 -9.40 11.09
CA GLU A 51 6.15 -9.67 11.37
C GLU A 51 6.36 -11.17 11.66
N GLY A 52 7.62 -11.58 11.78
CA GLY A 52 8.01 -12.92 12.21
C GLY A 52 7.44 -14.03 11.33
N ASP A 53 7.11 -15.16 11.97
CA ASP A 53 6.70 -16.40 11.30
C ASP A 53 5.48 -16.23 10.38
N LEU A 54 4.53 -15.37 10.73
CA LEU A 54 3.35 -15.15 9.91
C LEU A 54 3.71 -14.44 8.61
N LYS A 55 4.59 -13.43 8.66
CA LYS A 55 5.13 -12.75 7.47
C LYS A 55 5.84 -13.75 6.56
N ASP A 56 6.67 -14.65 7.14
CA ASP A 56 7.43 -15.64 6.39
C ASP A 56 6.53 -16.72 5.76
N LYS A 57 5.43 -17.10 6.43
CA LYS A 57 4.41 -17.99 5.85
C LYS A 57 3.73 -17.33 4.65
N ILE A 58 3.29 -16.08 4.77
CA ILE A 58 2.69 -15.34 3.67
C ILE A 58 3.68 -15.24 2.50
N ALA A 59 4.95 -14.89 2.78
CA ALA A 59 6.00 -14.79 1.76
C ALA A 59 6.22 -16.08 0.96
N ARG A 60 6.13 -17.23 1.63
CA ARG A 60 6.34 -18.55 1.02
C ARG A 60 5.11 -19.04 0.25
N ASP A 61 3.91 -18.87 0.80
CA ASP A 61 2.72 -19.61 0.40
C ASP A 61 1.74 -18.79 -0.46
N CYS A 62 1.93 -17.48 -0.62
CA CYS A 62 0.94 -16.60 -1.26
C CYS A 62 1.43 -15.93 -2.56
N PHE A 63 2.40 -16.55 -3.27
CA PHE A 63 3.00 -15.95 -4.47
C PHE A 63 3.23 -16.96 -5.60
N SER A 64 2.24 -17.80 -5.90
CA SER A 64 2.33 -18.85 -6.93
C SER A 64 2.60 -18.28 -8.34
N ALA A 65 1.99 -17.14 -8.67
CA ALA A 65 2.14 -16.49 -9.97
C ALA A 65 3.44 -15.66 -10.12
N TYR A 66 4.04 -15.20 -9.01
CA TYR A 66 5.22 -14.34 -9.06
C TYR A 66 6.05 -14.45 -7.77
N ALA A 67 6.82 -15.52 -7.66
CA ALA A 67 7.65 -15.86 -6.49
C ALA A 67 8.58 -14.72 -6.03
N ARG A 68 9.03 -13.86 -6.96
CA ARG A 68 9.89 -12.72 -6.64
C ARG A 68 9.30 -11.78 -5.58
N ASN A 69 7.98 -11.60 -5.56
CA ASN A 69 7.34 -10.78 -4.52
C ASN A 69 7.45 -11.44 -3.14
N GLY A 70 7.31 -12.76 -3.07
CA GLY A 70 7.53 -13.53 -1.84
C GLY A 70 8.96 -13.37 -1.29
N GLU A 71 9.98 -13.47 -2.16
CA GLU A 71 11.38 -13.26 -1.78
C GLU A 71 11.62 -11.86 -1.18
N ILE A 72 11.00 -10.83 -1.77
CA ILE A 72 11.13 -9.45 -1.27
C ILE A 72 10.47 -9.30 0.10
N ILE A 73 9.29 -9.90 0.31
CA ILE A 73 8.61 -9.88 1.62
C ILE A 73 9.40 -10.65 2.67
N ALA A 74 9.96 -11.82 2.32
CA ALA A 74 10.80 -12.59 3.23
C ALA A 74 12.02 -11.80 3.72
N ALA A 75 12.62 -10.99 2.82
CA ALA A 75 13.78 -10.15 3.14
C ALA A 75 13.41 -8.86 3.92
N ALA A 76 12.16 -8.44 3.94
CA ALA A 76 11.72 -7.24 4.66
C ALA A 76 11.50 -7.54 6.15
N PRO A 77 11.83 -6.61 7.07
CA PRO A 77 11.56 -6.80 8.49
C PRO A 77 10.06 -6.78 8.83
N MET A 78 9.24 -6.08 8.04
CA MET A 78 7.81 -5.95 8.27
C MET A 78 7.02 -5.94 6.95
N LEU A 79 5.83 -6.50 6.98
CA LEU A 79 4.84 -6.47 5.90
C LEU A 79 3.60 -5.72 6.35
N ILE A 80 3.11 -4.79 5.54
CA ILE A 80 1.82 -4.13 5.75
C ILE A 80 0.82 -4.68 4.75
N ALA A 81 -0.27 -5.25 5.25
CA ALA A 81 -1.43 -5.59 4.43
C ALA A 81 -2.43 -4.43 4.44
N VAL A 82 -2.74 -3.94 3.26
CA VAL A 82 -3.72 -2.85 3.07
C VAL A 82 -5.07 -3.47 2.77
N THR A 83 -6.06 -3.16 3.60
CA THR A 83 -7.44 -3.61 3.43
C THR A 83 -8.40 -2.43 3.33
N VAL A 84 -9.57 -2.66 2.72
CA VAL A 84 -10.67 -1.70 2.65
C VAL A 84 -11.93 -2.28 3.28
N ILE A 85 -12.73 -1.44 3.95
CA ILE A 85 -14.07 -1.80 4.40
C ILE A 85 -14.98 -1.75 3.17
N LYS A 86 -15.63 -2.87 2.86
CA LYS A 86 -16.51 -3.02 1.70
C LYS A 86 -17.81 -2.23 1.84
N ASN A 87 -18.43 -1.92 0.71
CA ASN A 87 -19.78 -1.38 0.62
C ASN A 87 -19.99 -0.02 1.32
N ARG A 88 -18.95 0.82 1.36
CA ARG A 88 -19.02 2.19 1.90
C ARG A 88 -18.62 3.23 0.87
N CYS A 89 -17.40 3.15 0.36
CA CYS A 89 -16.90 4.05 -0.66
C CYS A 89 -17.56 3.73 -2.00
N GLY A 90 -18.19 4.72 -2.64
CA GLY A 90 -18.95 4.54 -3.88
C GLY A 90 -20.42 4.12 -3.69
N PHE A 91 -20.88 3.99 -2.43
CA PHE A 91 -22.24 3.57 -2.11
C PHE A 91 -23.04 4.69 -1.42
N GLU A 92 -24.36 4.67 -1.60
CA GLU A 92 -25.34 5.42 -0.82
C GLU A 92 -25.77 4.60 0.41
N ARG A 93 -26.54 5.22 1.31
CA ARG A 93 -26.97 4.59 2.57
C ARG A 93 -27.89 3.39 2.38
N ASP A 94 -28.60 3.34 1.26
CA ASP A 94 -29.51 2.25 0.89
C ASP A 94 -28.80 1.09 0.18
N GLY A 95 -27.46 1.17 0.03
CA GLY A 95 -26.64 0.18 -0.64
C GLY A 95 -26.55 0.35 -2.15
N SER A 96 -27.23 1.32 -2.75
CA SER A 96 -27.10 1.62 -4.17
C SER A 96 -25.76 2.32 -4.48
N TYR A 97 -25.32 2.22 -5.74
CA TYR A 97 -24.10 2.91 -6.17
C TYR A 97 -24.34 4.42 -6.34
N SER A 98 -23.43 5.23 -5.78
CA SER A 98 -23.44 6.68 -5.95
C SER A 98 -23.13 7.12 -7.38
N THR A 99 -22.42 6.31 -8.15
CA THR A 99 -22.00 6.60 -9.52
C THR A 99 -21.91 5.32 -10.35
N TRP A 100 -21.79 5.48 -11.67
CA TRP A 100 -21.59 4.39 -12.62
C TRP A 100 -20.33 3.54 -12.37
N ARG A 101 -19.36 4.02 -11.58
CA ARG A 101 -18.14 3.27 -11.22
C ARG A 101 -18.38 2.25 -10.11
N GLY A 102 -19.50 2.33 -9.41
CA GLY A 102 -19.83 1.39 -8.35
C GLY A 102 -18.75 1.33 -7.27
N ASP A 103 -18.35 0.13 -6.92
CA ASP A 103 -17.35 -0.20 -5.88
C ASP A 103 -15.90 0.12 -6.27
N SER A 104 -15.62 0.44 -7.55
CA SER A 104 -14.26 0.80 -7.99
C SER A 104 -13.68 2.00 -7.26
N TRP A 105 -14.52 2.83 -6.63
CA TRP A 105 -14.08 3.92 -5.77
C TRP A 105 -13.34 3.44 -4.53
N GLN A 106 -13.60 2.21 -4.06
CA GLN A 106 -12.85 1.59 -2.95
C GLN A 106 -11.37 1.40 -3.33
N MET A 107 -11.11 0.94 -4.55
CA MET A 107 -9.74 0.79 -5.06
C MET A 107 -9.05 2.13 -5.31
N PHE A 108 -9.82 3.17 -5.70
CA PHE A 108 -9.31 4.52 -5.82
C PHE A 108 -8.83 5.06 -4.48
N ASP A 109 -9.66 4.98 -3.43
CA ASP A 109 -9.30 5.40 -2.06
C ASP A 109 -8.10 4.60 -1.53
N ALA A 110 -8.06 3.28 -1.77
CA ALA A 110 -6.94 2.44 -1.39
C ALA A 110 -5.63 2.87 -2.06
N GLY A 111 -5.68 3.24 -3.35
CA GLY A 111 -4.52 3.74 -4.09
C GLY A 111 -4.02 5.08 -3.55
N VAL A 112 -4.92 6.01 -3.24
CA VAL A 112 -4.58 7.31 -2.65
C VAL A 112 -3.93 7.13 -1.27
N ALA A 113 -4.51 6.30 -0.40
CA ALA A 113 -3.97 6.02 0.92
C ALA A 113 -2.61 5.29 0.85
N SER A 114 -2.47 4.31 -0.06
CA SER A 114 -1.20 3.60 -0.27
C SER A 114 -0.09 4.53 -0.74
N GLN A 115 -0.39 5.49 -1.62
CA GLN A 115 0.59 6.49 -2.05
C GLN A 115 0.99 7.41 -0.91
N THR A 116 0.04 7.90 -0.10
CA THR A 116 0.35 8.74 1.06
C THR A 116 1.19 7.97 2.08
N PHE A 117 0.84 6.69 2.35
CA PHE A 117 1.63 5.79 3.18
C PHE A 117 3.07 5.63 2.67
N ALA A 118 3.26 5.42 1.36
CA ALA A 118 4.58 5.27 0.78
C ALA A 118 5.43 6.57 0.87
N LEU A 119 4.80 7.74 0.76
CA LEU A 119 5.47 9.03 0.99
C LEU A 119 5.84 9.20 2.46
N ALA A 120 4.94 8.87 3.38
CA ALA A 120 5.20 8.92 4.82
C ALA A 120 6.33 7.98 5.23
N CYS A 121 6.39 6.76 4.67
CA CYS A 121 7.53 5.86 4.86
C CYS A 121 8.84 6.54 4.43
N HIS A 122 8.87 7.09 3.21
CA HIS A 122 10.06 7.72 2.66
C HIS A 122 10.53 8.93 3.48
N GLU A 123 9.62 9.80 3.92
CA GLU A 123 9.91 10.94 4.79
C GLU A 123 10.54 10.49 6.12
N ASN A 124 10.14 9.33 6.62
CA ASN A 124 10.63 8.75 7.88
C ASN A 124 11.82 7.78 7.68
N GLY A 125 12.48 7.79 6.51
CA GLY A 125 13.66 6.96 6.23
C GLY A 125 13.36 5.49 5.95
N LEU A 126 12.09 5.10 5.79
CA LEU A 126 11.68 3.75 5.43
C LEU A 126 11.51 3.61 3.91
N GLY A 127 11.93 2.46 3.40
CA GLY A 127 11.62 2.00 2.06
C GLY A 127 10.31 1.22 2.04
N SER A 128 9.61 1.26 0.90
CA SER A 128 8.40 0.49 0.67
C SER A 128 8.24 0.13 -0.80
N VAL A 129 7.47 -0.93 -1.10
CA VAL A 129 6.98 -1.22 -2.45
C VAL A 129 5.55 -1.74 -2.38
N ILE A 130 4.65 -1.20 -3.21
CA ILE A 130 3.25 -1.63 -3.27
C ILE A 130 3.16 -2.84 -4.22
N MET A 131 2.61 -3.95 -3.73
CA MET A 131 2.48 -5.21 -4.47
C MET A 131 1.00 -5.59 -4.60
N GLY A 132 0.56 -5.82 -5.86
CA GLY A 132 -0.78 -6.31 -6.19
C GLY A 132 -0.78 -7.73 -6.77
N ILE A 133 0.39 -8.35 -7.02
CA ILE A 133 0.48 -9.73 -7.49
C ILE A 133 0.75 -10.63 -6.29
N PHE A 134 -0.28 -11.27 -5.79
CA PHE A 134 -0.25 -12.27 -4.72
C PHE A 134 -1.51 -13.14 -4.80
N ASP A 135 -1.48 -14.29 -4.16
CA ASP A 135 -2.62 -15.21 -4.06
C ASP A 135 -3.55 -14.73 -2.95
N GLN A 136 -4.63 -14.06 -3.34
CA GLN A 136 -5.51 -13.30 -2.45
C GLN A 136 -6.20 -14.18 -1.39
N GLU A 137 -6.68 -15.38 -1.78
CA GLU A 137 -7.41 -16.27 -0.87
C GLU A 137 -6.54 -16.78 0.28
N PRO A 138 -5.34 -17.41 0.04
CA PRO A 138 -4.49 -17.85 1.14
C PRO A 138 -3.96 -16.68 1.98
N ALA A 139 -3.62 -15.53 1.36
CA ALA A 139 -3.17 -14.36 2.10
C ALA A 139 -4.26 -13.83 3.05
N SER A 140 -5.50 -13.71 2.58
CA SER A 140 -6.65 -13.28 3.39
C SER A 140 -6.93 -14.24 4.54
N LYS A 141 -6.76 -15.55 4.32
CA LYS A 141 -6.93 -16.57 5.35
C LYS A 141 -5.84 -16.47 6.43
N TYR A 142 -4.57 -16.35 6.04
CA TYR A 142 -3.48 -16.17 7.02
C TYR A 142 -3.61 -14.89 7.83
N LEU A 143 -4.12 -13.82 7.21
CA LEU A 143 -4.34 -12.52 7.85
C LEU A 143 -5.65 -12.42 8.62
N GLU A 144 -6.48 -13.47 8.60
CA GLU A 144 -7.80 -13.49 9.24
C GLU A 144 -8.64 -12.26 8.87
N ILE A 145 -8.64 -11.91 7.54
CA ILE A 145 -9.35 -10.73 7.08
C ILE A 145 -10.85 -10.88 7.34
N PRO A 146 -11.48 -9.95 8.09
CA PRO A 146 -12.92 -9.99 8.34
C PRO A 146 -13.75 -9.97 7.04
N GLU A 147 -14.93 -10.59 7.06
CA GLU A 147 -15.80 -10.68 5.88
C GLU A 147 -16.22 -9.32 5.31
N ASP A 148 -16.30 -8.28 6.16
CA ASP A 148 -16.62 -6.91 5.77
C ASP A 148 -15.44 -6.17 5.13
N ARG A 149 -14.28 -6.83 4.96
CA ARG A 149 -13.08 -6.24 4.38
C ARG A 149 -12.58 -7.00 3.16
N GLU A 150 -11.78 -6.32 2.38
CA GLU A 150 -11.07 -6.87 1.23
C GLU A 150 -9.58 -6.52 1.34
N LEU A 151 -8.71 -7.52 1.09
CA LEU A 151 -7.27 -7.32 0.98
C LEU A 151 -6.95 -6.75 -0.40
N VAL A 152 -6.32 -5.57 -0.44
CA VAL A 152 -6.06 -4.83 -1.68
C VAL A 152 -4.61 -4.93 -2.13
N ALA A 153 -3.68 -4.78 -1.19
CA ALA A 153 -2.26 -4.76 -1.50
C ALA A 153 -1.43 -5.26 -0.32
N LEU A 154 -0.23 -5.73 -0.63
CA LEU A 154 0.82 -6.08 0.33
C LEU A 154 1.98 -5.10 0.13
N ILE A 155 2.47 -4.50 1.23
CA ILE A 155 3.53 -3.48 1.20
C ILE A 155 4.62 -3.88 2.19
N PRO A 156 5.69 -4.57 1.77
CA PRO A 156 6.85 -4.75 2.60
C PRO A 156 7.52 -3.40 2.88
N ILE A 157 7.93 -3.19 4.13
CA ILE A 157 8.61 -1.98 4.60
C ILE A 157 9.85 -2.34 5.41
N GLY A 158 10.81 -1.41 5.44
CA GLY A 158 12.03 -1.53 6.21
C GLY A 158 13.03 -0.45 5.83
N TYR A 159 14.17 -0.41 6.49
CA TYR A 159 15.25 0.51 6.11
C TYR A 159 15.86 0.07 4.78
N PRO A 160 16.00 0.99 3.79
CA PRO A 160 16.52 0.65 2.48
C PRO A 160 17.96 0.09 2.54
N ASP A 161 18.22 -0.96 1.74
CA ASP A 161 19.56 -1.51 1.48
C ASP A 161 19.89 -1.47 -0.01
N GLU A 162 19.30 -0.52 -0.71
CA GLU A 162 19.56 -0.22 -2.13
C GLU A 162 19.20 1.23 -2.45
N GLU A 163 19.81 1.77 -3.51
CA GLU A 163 19.49 3.06 -4.09
C GLU A 163 19.04 2.89 -5.55
N PRO A 164 17.75 2.61 -5.81
CA PRO A 164 17.27 2.36 -7.17
C PRO A 164 17.36 3.61 -8.05
N VAL A 165 17.83 3.43 -9.28
CA VAL A 165 17.82 4.50 -10.28
C VAL A 165 16.38 4.90 -10.60
N ALA A 166 16.14 6.22 -10.70
CA ALA A 166 14.84 6.75 -11.07
C ALA A 166 14.48 6.35 -12.51
N PRO A 167 13.39 5.60 -12.75
CA PRO A 167 12.95 5.31 -14.11
C PRO A 167 12.49 6.59 -14.82
N ARG A 168 12.72 6.66 -16.14
CA ARG A 168 12.27 7.77 -16.98
C ARG A 168 10.75 7.97 -16.82
N ARG A 169 10.34 9.23 -16.77
CA ARG A 169 8.92 9.62 -16.80
C ARG A 169 8.55 10.10 -18.20
N LYS A 170 7.27 9.97 -18.55
CA LYS A 170 6.73 10.58 -19.76
C LYS A 170 6.84 12.10 -19.67
N PRO A 171 7.07 12.80 -20.77
CA PRO A 171 7.04 14.26 -20.79
C PRO A 171 5.63 14.78 -20.46
N VAL A 172 5.54 15.98 -19.93
CA VAL A 172 4.26 16.58 -19.52
C VAL A 172 3.28 16.69 -20.69
N SER A 173 3.77 16.92 -21.91
CA SER A 173 2.96 16.94 -23.13
C SER A 173 2.16 15.66 -23.39
N ASP A 174 2.66 14.50 -22.93
CA ASP A 174 1.96 13.22 -23.07
C ASP A 174 0.92 12.98 -21.97
N LEU A 175 0.96 13.78 -20.90
CA LEU A 175 0.16 13.59 -19.69
C LEU A 175 -1.01 14.57 -19.59
N VAL A 176 -0.95 15.72 -20.26
CA VAL A 176 -1.96 16.76 -20.18
C VAL A 176 -2.39 17.20 -21.57
N SER A 177 -3.68 17.45 -21.74
CA SER A 177 -4.23 18.14 -22.91
C SER A 177 -5.10 19.31 -22.45
N TYR A 178 -5.00 20.43 -23.15
CA TYR A 178 -5.81 21.62 -22.89
C TYR A 178 -7.01 21.64 -23.85
N LYS A 179 -8.19 21.91 -23.30
CA LYS A 179 -9.43 22.15 -24.07
C LYS A 179 -9.91 23.55 -23.75
N ALA A 180 -10.20 24.33 -24.79
CA ALA A 180 -10.80 25.67 -24.71
C ALA A 180 -12.20 25.64 -25.29
#